data_0fcff51a3a3b7ac98fe376f9abaf86e0
#
_entry.id   0fcff51a3a3b7ac98fe376f9abaf86e0
#
_cell.length_a   1.000
_cell.length_b   1.000
_cell.length_c   1.000
_cell.angle_alpha   90.00
_cell.angle_beta   90.00
_cell.angle_gamma   90.00
#
_symmetry.space_group_name_H-M   'P 1'
#
loop_
_entity.id
_entity.type
_entity.pdbx_description
1 polymer ?
#
loop_
_entity_poly.entity_id
_entity_poly.type
_entity_poly.pdbx_seq_one_letter_code
_entity_poly.pdbx_strand_id
1 'polypeptide(L)'
;MNQPNKNSVRNRSVLIITAVALGLYLLVRALPTGTNLNHMDFRTEGKGALEMCDANNPQFIPVVQVRSPVVLGLKATTSVAPDQSVALTLTLQTARGKPIAPEDLQLAHTRKLHLLIVDPTLEDYQHVHPEPGQHPGEWGFTLTPQRAGVYRIFADFTPVATGRGLYGVVELNVPGSVARLARSPNLTYTVGEFEFTLAAAQPFRAGQPI
;
A
#
# COMPACT_ATOMS: atom_id res chain seq x y z
N MET A 1 -20.74 -63.44 -24.03
CA MET A 1 -19.91 -62.46 -23.30
C MET A 1 -20.32 -61.06 -23.72
N ASN A 2 -21.07 -60.35 -22.86
CA ASN A 2 -21.54 -58.99 -23.17
C ASN A 2 -20.38 -57.99 -22.97
N GLN A 3 -19.88 -57.40 -24.05
CA GLN A 3 -18.88 -56.33 -23.93
C GLN A 3 -19.51 -55.07 -23.31
N PRO A 4 -18.92 -54.48 -22.30
CA PRO A 4 -19.45 -53.26 -21.70
C PRO A 4 -19.47 -52.13 -22.73
N ASN A 5 -20.57 -51.43 -22.84
CA ASN A 5 -20.79 -50.33 -23.77
C ASN A 5 -19.72 -49.26 -23.53
N LYS A 6 -18.82 -49.04 -24.51
CA LYS A 6 -17.70 -48.08 -24.43
C LYS A 6 -18.16 -46.68 -24.04
N ASN A 7 -19.39 -46.27 -24.39
CA ASN A 7 -19.95 -44.95 -24.01
C ASN A 7 -20.31 -44.89 -22.53
N SER A 8 -20.77 -45.99 -21.92
CA SER A 8 -21.06 -46.06 -20.49
C SER A 8 -19.80 -45.92 -19.63
N VAL A 9 -18.70 -46.56 -20.04
CA VAL A 9 -17.40 -46.46 -19.34
C VAL A 9 -16.85 -45.02 -19.45
N ARG A 10 -16.92 -44.44 -20.65
CA ARG A 10 -16.45 -43.07 -20.88
C ARG A 10 -17.24 -42.07 -20.04
N ASN A 11 -18.57 -42.17 -20.00
CA ASN A 11 -19.40 -41.25 -19.22
C ASN A 11 -19.16 -41.38 -17.70
N ARG A 12 -18.92 -42.60 -17.20
CA ARG A 12 -18.54 -42.84 -15.81
C ARG A 12 -17.19 -42.18 -15.47
N SER A 13 -16.19 -42.32 -16.33
CA SER A 13 -14.88 -41.70 -16.12
C SER A 13 -14.97 -40.16 -16.10
N VAL A 14 -15.74 -39.54 -17.01
CA VAL A 14 -15.96 -38.11 -17.04
C VAL A 14 -16.62 -37.63 -15.74
N LEU A 15 -17.67 -38.33 -15.29
CA LEU A 15 -18.36 -37.97 -14.05
C LEU A 15 -17.43 -38.07 -12.82
N ILE A 16 -16.61 -39.11 -12.73
CA ILE A 16 -15.64 -39.29 -11.64
C ILE A 16 -14.60 -38.16 -11.65
N ILE A 17 -14.02 -37.84 -12.80
CA ILE A 17 -13.01 -36.82 -12.96
C ILE A 17 -13.62 -35.44 -12.57
N THR A 18 -14.83 -35.12 -13.05
CA THR A 18 -15.51 -33.87 -12.72
C THR A 18 -15.82 -33.77 -11.22
N ALA A 19 -16.30 -34.91 -10.62
CA ALA A 19 -16.60 -34.92 -9.18
C ALA A 19 -15.34 -34.74 -8.33
N VAL A 20 -14.24 -35.38 -8.71
CA VAL A 20 -12.93 -35.22 -8.03
C VAL A 20 -12.41 -33.80 -8.18
N ALA A 21 -12.46 -33.22 -9.38
CA ALA A 21 -12.01 -31.84 -9.62
C ALA A 21 -12.85 -30.83 -8.83
N LEU A 22 -14.19 -31.03 -8.80
CA LEU A 22 -15.07 -30.18 -8.01
C LEU A 22 -14.81 -30.34 -6.50
N GLY A 23 -14.63 -31.56 -6.02
CA GLY A 23 -14.31 -31.83 -4.61
C GLY A 23 -12.98 -31.20 -4.20
N LEU A 24 -11.94 -31.30 -5.05
CA LEU A 24 -10.66 -30.66 -4.81
C LEU A 24 -10.77 -29.13 -4.81
N TYR A 25 -11.53 -28.57 -5.75
CA TYR A 25 -11.81 -27.14 -5.80
C TYR A 25 -12.48 -26.64 -4.52
N LEU A 26 -13.54 -27.35 -4.07
CA LEU A 26 -14.25 -26.99 -2.85
C LEU A 26 -13.37 -27.15 -1.61
N LEU A 27 -12.53 -28.17 -1.55
CA LEU A 27 -11.56 -28.37 -0.48
C LEU A 27 -10.57 -27.20 -0.40
N VAL A 28 -9.95 -26.86 -1.53
CA VAL A 28 -8.99 -25.74 -1.60
C VAL A 28 -9.67 -24.41 -1.22
N ARG A 29 -10.91 -24.20 -1.68
CA ARG A 29 -11.69 -23.01 -1.35
C ARG A 29 -12.08 -22.93 0.12
N ALA A 30 -12.22 -24.05 0.80
CA ALA A 30 -12.55 -24.11 2.21
C ALA A 30 -11.33 -23.98 3.14
N LEU A 31 -10.10 -24.02 2.58
CA LEU A 31 -8.90 -23.81 3.37
C LEU A 31 -8.88 -22.34 3.87
N PRO A 32 -8.61 -22.11 5.16
CA PRO A 32 -8.45 -20.77 5.68
C PRO A 32 -7.26 -20.10 5.01
N THR A 33 -7.51 -19.02 4.29
CA THR A 33 -6.46 -18.25 3.58
C THR A 33 -5.72 -17.30 4.51
N GLY A 34 -6.22 -17.10 5.74
CA GLY A 34 -5.66 -16.14 6.69
C GLY A 34 -5.92 -14.67 6.32
N THR A 35 -6.53 -14.41 5.16
CA THR A 35 -6.85 -13.04 4.72
C THR A 35 -8.35 -12.87 4.48
N ASN A 36 -8.90 -11.70 4.77
CA ASN A 36 -10.28 -11.33 4.51
C ASN A 36 -10.47 -10.61 3.17
N LEU A 37 -9.37 -10.26 2.51
CA LEU A 37 -9.34 -9.49 1.28
C LEU A 37 -8.86 -10.35 0.10
N ASN A 38 -9.40 -10.07 -1.08
CA ASN A 38 -8.98 -10.68 -2.34
C ASN A 38 -8.53 -9.61 -3.34
N HIS A 39 -7.98 -10.02 -4.48
CA HIS A 39 -7.44 -9.08 -5.48
C HIS A 39 -8.50 -8.09 -6.03
N MET A 40 -9.78 -8.46 -6.02
CA MET A 40 -10.87 -7.58 -6.47
C MET A 40 -11.13 -6.41 -5.51
N ASP A 41 -10.76 -6.56 -4.24
CA ASP A 41 -10.90 -5.48 -3.25
C ASP A 41 -9.92 -4.33 -3.51
N PHE A 42 -8.85 -4.59 -4.28
CA PHE A 42 -7.83 -3.62 -4.66
C PHE A 42 -7.98 -3.12 -6.11
N ARG A 43 -9.10 -3.42 -6.79
CA ARG A 43 -9.36 -2.84 -8.12
C ARG A 43 -9.97 -1.45 -7.98
N THR A 44 -9.46 -0.54 -8.79
CA THR A 44 -10.07 0.77 -9.02
C THR A 44 -10.85 0.74 -10.33
N GLU A 45 -12.03 1.38 -10.37
CA GLU A 45 -12.86 1.51 -11.56
C GLU A 45 -12.63 2.88 -12.21
N GLY A 46 -12.61 2.93 -13.56
CA GLY A 46 -12.55 4.17 -14.33
C GLY A 46 -11.29 4.33 -15.19
N LYS A 47 -11.22 5.45 -15.92
CA LYS A 47 -10.03 5.82 -16.73
C LYS A 47 -8.84 6.04 -15.78
N GLY A 48 -7.77 5.29 -15.98
CA GLY A 48 -6.61 5.27 -15.08
C GLY A 48 -6.72 4.26 -13.96
N ALA A 49 -7.70 3.34 -14.01
CA ALA A 49 -7.78 2.22 -13.09
C ALA A 49 -6.56 1.32 -13.24
N LEU A 50 -5.98 0.94 -12.10
CA LEU A 50 -4.94 -0.07 -12.03
C LEU A 50 -5.52 -1.43 -12.38
N GLU A 51 -5.24 -1.95 -13.57
CA GLU A 51 -5.43 -3.36 -13.84
C GLU A 51 -4.30 -4.15 -13.19
N MET A 52 -4.53 -4.56 -11.96
CA MET A 52 -3.56 -5.30 -11.13
C MET A 52 -3.18 -6.67 -11.70
N CYS A 53 -3.89 -7.14 -12.73
CA CYS A 53 -3.68 -8.44 -13.37
C CYS A 53 -3.02 -8.36 -14.74
N ASP A 54 -2.68 -7.16 -15.23
CA ASP A 54 -1.99 -7.01 -16.51
C ASP A 54 -0.49 -7.27 -16.34
N ALA A 55 -0.02 -8.34 -16.97
CA ALA A 55 1.40 -8.71 -16.98
C ALA A 55 2.31 -7.68 -17.68
N ASN A 56 1.73 -6.82 -18.52
CA ASN A 56 2.44 -5.78 -19.26
C ASN A 56 2.46 -4.43 -18.51
N ASN A 57 1.77 -4.33 -17.38
CA ASN A 57 1.74 -3.11 -16.61
C ASN A 57 3.06 -2.96 -15.84
N PRO A 58 3.87 -1.91 -16.10
CA PRO A 58 5.11 -1.70 -15.36
C PRO A 58 4.81 -1.58 -13.87
N GLN A 59 5.63 -2.23 -13.04
CA GLN A 59 5.49 -2.21 -11.58
C GLN A 59 5.63 -0.78 -10.99
N PHE A 60 6.18 0.14 -11.76
CA PHE A 60 6.31 1.56 -11.42
C PHE A 60 5.09 2.31 -11.94
N ILE A 61 4.13 2.54 -11.06
CA ILE A 61 2.96 3.35 -11.38
C ILE A 61 3.29 4.79 -10.99
N PRO A 62 3.16 5.75 -11.92
CA PRO A 62 3.27 7.15 -11.56
C PRO A 62 2.20 7.47 -10.51
N VAL A 63 2.59 7.64 -9.26
CA VAL A 63 1.72 7.85 -8.09
C VAL A 63 0.78 9.05 -8.30
N VAL A 64 1.12 9.94 -9.23
CA VAL A 64 0.39 11.19 -9.51
C VAL A 64 -0.85 10.97 -10.41
N GLN A 65 -0.91 9.87 -11.19
CA GLN A 65 -1.94 9.70 -12.22
C GLN A 65 -2.98 8.61 -11.91
N VAL A 66 -2.74 7.80 -10.90
CA VAL A 66 -3.61 6.66 -10.60
C VAL A 66 -4.26 6.81 -9.24
N ARG A 67 -5.59 6.65 -9.17
CA ARG A 67 -6.29 6.56 -7.91
C ARG A 67 -5.76 5.36 -7.12
N SER A 68 -5.26 5.62 -5.92
CA SER A 68 -4.90 4.55 -5.02
C SER A 68 -6.13 3.67 -4.71
N PRO A 69 -6.01 2.34 -4.77
CA PRO A 69 -7.09 1.44 -4.38
C PRO A 69 -7.30 1.40 -2.86
N VAL A 70 -6.57 2.23 -2.13
CA VAL A 70 -6.61 2.29 -0.67
C VAL A 70 -6.88 3.71 -0.20
N VAL A 71 -7.54 3.81 0.94
CA VAL A 71 -7.86 5.05 1.63
C VAL A 71 -7.22 5.01 3.01
N LEU A 72 -6.53 6.08 3.35
CA LEU A 72 -5.95 6.27 4.66
C LEU A 72 -6.72 7.34 5.44
N GLY A 73 -6.96 7.07 6.72
CA GLY A 73 -7.42 8.05 7.68
C GLY A 73 -6.37 8.22 8.77
N LEU A 74 -6.31 9.38 9.38
CA LEU A 74 -5.39 9.66 10.48
C LEU A 74 -6.12 10.33 11.62
N LYS A 75 -5.87 9.86 12.85
CA LYS A 75 -6.43 10.41 14.07
C LYS A 75 -5.34 10.59 15.12
N ALA A 76 -5.23 11.79 15.65
CA ALA A 76 -4.35 12.08 16.78
C ALA A 76 -5.10 11.91 18.11
N THR A 77 -4.42 11.42 19.14
CA THR A 77 -4.99 11.27 20.48
C THR A 77 -5.07 12.61 21.23
N THR A 78 -4.16 13.53 20.90
CA THR A 78 -4.06 14.86 21.49
C THR A 78 -3.80 15.91 20.41
N SER A 79 -3.73 17.17 20.80
CA SER A 79 -3.28 18.24 19.89
C SER A 79 -1.86 18.00 19.43
N VAL A 80 -1.61 18.22 18.13
CA VAL A 80 -0.29 18.08 17.52
C VAL A 80 0.44 19.41 17.62
N ALA A 81 1.70 19.39 18.03
CA ALA A 81 2.56 20.57 18.06
C ALA A 81 4.01 20.21 17.74
N PRO A 82 4.82 21.14 17.22
CA PRO A 82 6.25 20.89 17.02
C PRO A 82 6.94 20.50 18.33
N ASP A 83 7.95 19.63 18.21
CA ASP A 83 8.79 19.10 19.30
C ASP A 83 8.02 18.35 20.40
N GLN A 84 6.76 18.02 20.16
CA GLN A 84 5.94 17.23 21.08
C GLN A 84 5.60 15.86 20.49
N SER A 85 5.85 14.82 21.28
CA SER A 85 5.50 13.46 20.90
C SER A 85 3.98 13.26 20.96
N VAL A 86 3.39 12.77 19.87
CA VAL A 86 1.97 12.48 19.76
C VAL A 86 1.74 11.05 19.31
N ALA A 87 0.81 10.38 19.96
CA ALA A 87 0.33 9.07 19.52
C ALA A 87 -0.75 9.26 18.44
N LEU A 88 -0.58 8.55 17.35
CA LEU A 88 -1.42 8.61 16.16
C LEU A 88 -1.99 7.24 15.84
N THR A 89 -3.21 7.21 15.35
CA THR A 89 -3.83 6.02 14.78
C THR A 89 -4.06 6.26 13.29
N LEU A 90 -3.42 5.44 12.46
CA LEU A 90 -3.68 5.36 11.03
C LEU A 90 -4.78 4.32 10.81
N THR A 91 -5.79 4.65 10.01
CA THR A 91 -6.75 3.66 9.49
C THR A 91 -6.40 3.37 8.04
N LEU A 92 -6.30 2.08 7.71
CA LEU A 92 -5.99 1.58 6.38
C LEU A 92 -7.17 0.77 5.86
N GLN A 93 -7.74 1.22 4.74
CA GLN A 93 -8.94 0.61 4.15
C GLN A 93 -8.79 0.52 2.63
N THR A 94 -9.50 -0.43 2.03
CA THR A 94 -9.70 -0.44 0.57
C THR A 94 -10.56 0.75 0.15
N ALA A 95 -10.57 1.09 -1.15
CA ALA A 95 -11.45 2.14 -1.69
C ALA A 95 -12.95 1.89 -1.44
N ARG A 96 -13.33 0.63 -1.13
CA ARG A 96 -14.71 0.23 -0.79
C ARG A 96 -14.98 0.23 0.73
N GLY A 97 -14.04 0.70 1.53
CA GLY A 97 -14.18 0.82 2.99
C GLY A 97 -13.93 -0.47 3.77
N LYS A 98 -13.44 -1.54 3.15
CA LYS A 98 -13.04 -2.74 3.90
C LYS A 98 -11.72 -2.47 4.62
N PRO A 99 -11.62 -2.76 5.93
CA PRO A 99 -10.37 -2.61 6.66
C PRO A 99 -9.29 -3.55 6.12
N ILE A 100 -8.05 -3.08 6.12
CA ILE A 100 -6.86 -3.87 5.76
C ILE A 100 -6.13 -4.20 7.06
N ALA A 101 -6.29 -5.43 7.51
CA ALA A 101 -5.76 -5.93 8.76
C ALA A 101 -4.33 -6.51 8.58
N PRO A 102 -3.60 -6.79 9.66
CA PRO A 102 -2.25 -7.32 9.57
C PRO A 102 -2.14 -8.63 8.77
N GLU A 103 -3.14 -9.49 8.83
CA GLU A 103 -3.20 -10.75 8.07
C GLU A 103 -3.33 -10.55 6.56
N ASP A 104 -3.83 -9.40 6.13
CA ASP A 104 -3.97 -9.04 4.73
C ASP A 104 -2.66 -8.52 4.11
N LEU A 105 -1.61 -8.31 4.92
CA LEU A 105 -0.34 -7.74 4.50
C LEU A 105 0.81 -8.75 4.57
N GLN A 106 1.66 -8.75 3.56
CA GLN A 106 2.91 -9.48 3.54
C GLN A 106 3.94 -8.80 4.43
N LEU A 107 4.84 -9.60 4.98
CA LEU A 107 6.02 -9.11 5.66
C LEU A 107 7.04 -8.64 4.60
N ALA A 108 7.38 -7.37 4.59
CA ALA A 108 8.42 -6.78 3.75
C ALA A 108 9.45 -6.08 4.64
N HIS A 109 10.73 -6.35 4.44
CA HIS A 109 11.80 -5.76 5.26
C HIS A 109 11.55 -5.83 6.77
N THR A 110 11.10 -6.99 7.25
CA THR A 110 10.79 -7.30 8.66
C THR A 110 9.52 -6.66 9.23
N ARG A 111 8.79 -5.86 8.46
CA ARG A 111 7.56 -5.18 8.88
C ARG A 111 6.45 -5.31 7.83
N LYS A 112 5.21 -5.18 8.26
CA LYS A 112 4.03 -5.29 7.37
C LYS A 112 3.61 -3.95 6.78
N LEU A 113 3.92 -2.86 7.47
CA LEU A 113 3.58 -1.50 7.09
C LEU A 113 4.74 -0.58 7.44
N HIS A 114 5.14 0.26 6.50
CA HIS A 114 6.15 1.29 6.65
C HIS A 114 5.50 2.65 6.46
N LEU A 115 5.86 3.61 7.30
CA LEU A 115 5.46 5.00 7.13
C LEU A 115 6.70 5.86 6.85
N LEU A 116 6.69 6.55 5.72
CA LEU A 116 7.65 7.58 5.40
C LEU A 116 6.96 8.93 5.61
N ILE A 117 7.46 9.71 6.53
CA ILE A 117 6.84 10.94 6.99
C ILE A 117 7.77 12.10 6.69
N VAL A 118 7.27 13.11 5.97
CA VAL A 118 8.08 14.26 5.58
C VAL A 118 7.32 15.56 5.82
N ASP A 119 8.03 16.57 6.30
CA ASP A 119 7.54 17.92 6.39
C ASP A 119 7.60 18.64 5.02
N PRO A 120 6.99 19.84 4.85
CA PRO A 120 7.02 20.56 3.58
C PRO A 120 8.41 21.00 3.12
N THR A 121 9.39 21.10 4.03
CA THR A 121 10.77 21.48 3.71
C THR A 121 11.66 20.31 3.35
N LEU A 122 11.20 19.07 3.59
CA LEU A 122 11.94 17.83 3.47
C LEU A 122 13.14 17.71 4.42
N GLU A 123 13.18 18.53 5.48
CA GLU A 123 14.26 18.52 6.47
C GLU A 123 13.92 17.68 7.71
N ASP A 124 12.62 17.45 7.96
CA ASP A 124 12.15 16.49 8.98
C ASP A 124 11.61 15.25 8.29
N TYR A 125 12.48 14.27 8.11
CA TYR A 125 12.13 12.95 7.58
C TYR A 125 12.14 11.91 8.69
N GLN A 126 11.04 11.18 8.82
CA GLN A 126 10.92 10.09 9.80
C GLN A 126 10.42 8.83 9.11
N HIS A 127 11.06 7.70 9.42
CA HIS A 127 10.65 6.37 8.98
C HIS A 127 10.14 5.58 10.19
N VAL A 128 8.86 5.28 10.19
CA VAL A 128 8.17 4.67 11.34
C VAL A 128 7.52 3.36 10.92
N HIS A 129 7.51 2.39 11.83
CA HIS A 129 6.83 1.11 11.66
C HIS A 129 5.65 1.05 12.63
N PRO A 130 4.42 1.28 12.16
CA PRO A 130 3.27 1.24 13.03
C PRO A 130 2.96 -0.20 13.46
N GLU A 131 2.39 -0.32 14.65
CA GLU A 131 1.94 -1.60 15.19
C GLU A 131 0.41 -1.74 15.02
N PRO A 132 -0.11 -2.97 14.89
CA PRO A 132 -1.54 -3.21 14.81
C PRO A 132 -2.31 -2.60 15.99
N GLY A 133 -3.42 -1.93 15.69
CA GLY A 133 -4.34 -1.39 16.68
C GLY A 133 -5.32 -2.43 17.22
N GLN A 134 -6.35 -1.96 17.93
CA GLN A 134 -7.35 -2.85 18.56
C GLN A 134 -8.41 -3.34 17.54
N HIS A 135 -8.65 -2.57 16.48
CA HIS A 135 -9.64 -2.93 15.47
C HIS A 135 -8.96 -3.22 14.12
N PRO A 136 -9.57 -4.09 13.28
CA PRO A 136 -9.07 -4.35 11.94
C PRO A 136 -8.86 -3.06 11.15
N GLY A 137 -7.68 -2.92 10.51
CA GLY A 137 -7.32 -1.74 9.74
C GLY A 137 -6.78 -0.58 10.56
N GLU A 138 -6.72 -0.66 11.89
CA GLU A 138 -6.08 0.33 12.75
C GLU A 138 -4.60 0.00 12.97
N TRP A 139 -3.77 1.05 12.90
CA TRP A 139 -2.33 0.97 13.08
C TRP A 139 -1.84 2.14 13.93
N GLY A 140 -1.25 1.82 15.08
CA GLY A 140 -0.77 2.80 16.05
C GLY A 140 0.71 3.13 15.84
N PHE A 141 1.06 4.40 15.94
CA PHE A 141 2.45 4.86 15.95
C PHE A 141 2.61 6.17 16.73
N THR A 142 3.84 6.52 17.02
CA THR A 142 4.19 7.78 17.67
C THR A 142 5.02 8.63 16.71
N LEU A 143 4.73 9.92 16.67
CA LEU A 143 5.44 10.89 15.88
C LEU A 143 5.84 12.09 16.76
N THR A 144 7.05 12.59 16.56
CA THR A 144 7.50 13.86 17.14
C THR A 144 7.85 14.79 16.00
N PRO A 145 6.88 15.60 15.49
CA PRO A 145 7.16 16.53 14.41
C PRO A 145 8.09 17.63 14.89
N GLN A 146 9.14 17.93 14.16
CA GLN A 146 10.14 18.96 14.54
C GLN A 146 9.72 20.34 14.07
N ARG A 147 8.78 20.44 13.15
CA ARG A 147 8.39 21.68 12.48
C ARG A 147 6.88 21.81 12.36
N ALA A 148 6.43 23.05 12.24
CA ALA A 148 5.06 23.32 11.82
C ALA A 148 4.89 23.14 10.31
N GLY A 149 3.68 22.77 9.88
CA GLY A 149 3.34 22.61 8.48
C GLY A 149 2.51 21.36 8.19
N VAL A 150 2.22 21.12 6.92
CA VAL A 150 1.47 19.95 6.49
C VAL A 150 2.44 18.81 6.16
N TYR A 151 2.58 17.87 7.07
CA TYR A 151 3.34 16.65 6.86
C TYR A 151 2.62 15.71 5.92
N ARG A 152 3.36 15.08 5.02
CA ARG A 152 2.87 13.97 4.21
C ARG A 152 3.34 12.66 4.79
N ILE A 153 2.41 11.76 5.01
CA ILE A 153 2.64 10.41 5.54
C ILE A 153 2.32 9.43 4.41
N PHE A 154 3.36 8.81 3.89
CA PHE A 154 3.26 7.77 2.87
C PHE A 154 3.26 6.41 3.56
N ALA A 155 2.21 5.64 3.35
CA ALA A 155 2.13 4.26 3.82
C ALA A 155 2.54 3.33 2.69
N ASP A 156 3.57 2.51 2.93
CA ASP A 156 4.10 1.51 2.00
C ASP A 156 3.83 0.11 2.56
N PHE A 157 3.21 -0.75 1.75
CA PHE A 157 2.83 -2.10 2.13
C PHE A 157 2.52 -2.98 0.92
N THR A 158 2.54 -4.30 1.13
CA THR A 158 2.23 -5.28 0.09
C THR A 158 1.06 -6.16 0.53
N PRO A 159 -0.13 -6.04 -0.11
CA PRO A 159 -1.24 -6.95 0.18
C PRO A 159 -0.94 -8.38 -0.24
N VAL A 160 -1.31 -9.34 0.62
CA VAL A 160 -1.21 -10.79 0.32
C VAL A 160 -2.00 -11.13 -0.94
N ALA A 161 -3.18 -10.54 -1.09
CA ALA A 161 -4.09 -10.81 -2.20
C ALA A 161 -3.53 -10.45 -3.59
N THR A 162 -2.59 -9.50 -3.67
CA THR A 162 -2.03 -9.04 -4.94
C THR A 162 -0.55 -9.32 -5.11
N GLY A 163 0.19 -9.45 -4.00
CA GLY A 163 1.64 -9.57 -4.00
C GLY A 163 2.39 -8.39 -4.61
N ARG A 164 1.72 -7.23 -4.75
CA ARG A 164 2.30 -6.01 -5.34
C ARG A 164 2.33 -4.89 -4.31
N GLY A 165 3.45 -4.17 -4.23
CA GLY A 165 3.60 -3.00 -3.39
C GLY A 165 2.55 -1.93 -3.71
N LEU A 166 1.92 -1.39 -2.69
CA LEU A 166 0.97 -0.29 -2.77
C LEU A 166 1.40 0.85 -1.87
N TYR A 167 1.05 2.05 -2.30
CA TYR A 167 1.28 3.27 -1.55
C TYR A 167 -0.03 4.00 -1.32
N GLY A 168 -0.20 4.50 -0.11
CA GLY A 168 -1.24 5.45 0.23
C GLY A 168 -0.63 6.70 0.82
N VAL A 169 -1.34 7.82 0.78
CA VAL A 169 -0.89 9.07 1.38
C VAL A 169 -1.99 9.70 2.22
N VAL A 170 -1.60 10.25 3.37
CA VAL A 170 -2.46 11.07 4.22
C VAL A 170 -1.66 12.25 4.74
N GLU A 171 -2.33 13.35 5.05
CA GLU A 171 -1.71 14.55 5.54
C GLU A 171 -1.99 14.76 7.05
N LEU A 172 -0.98 15.27 7.75
CA LEU A 172 -1.07 15.71 9.14
C LEU A 172 -0.74 17.19 9.21
N ASN A 173 -1.68 17.99 9.66
CA ASN A 173 -1.43 19.42 9.91
C ASN A 173 -0.82 19.60 11.30
N VAL A 174 0.41 20.13 11.34
CA VAL A 174 1.11 20.55 12.57
C VAL A 174 1.00 22.07 12.68
N PRO A 175 0.21 22.60 13.63
CA PRO A 175 -0.02 24.03 13.76
C PRO A 175 1.26 24.82 14.05
N GLY A 176 1.34 26.04 13.54
CA GLY A 176 2.46 26.95 13.79
C GLY A 176 2.88 27.74 12.55
N SER A 177 3.98 28.45 12.66
CA SER A 177 4.55 29.20 11.55
C SER A 177 5.35 28.28 10.63
N VAL A 178 4.91 28.16 9.39
CA VAL A 178 5.59 27.32 8.39
C VAL A 178 6.82 28.04 7.86
N ALA A 179 7.97 27.36 7.92
CA ALA A 179 9.20 27.87 7.30
C ALA A 179 8.99 28.03 5.79
N ARG A 180 9.45 29.17 5.25
CA ARG A 180 9.36 29.41 3.82
C ARG A 180 10.34 28.49 3.09
N LEU A 181 9.84 27.65 2.18
CA LEU A 181 10.68 26.83 1.33
C LEU A 181 11.66 27.71 0.55
N ALA A 182 12.92 27.30 0.53
CA ALA A 182 13.90 27.89 -0.38
C ALA A 182 13.44 27.69 -1.83
N ARG A 183 13.43 28.75 -2.62
CA ARG A 183 12.98 28.68 -4.03
C ARG A 183 13.93 27.97 -4.96
N SER A 184 15.17 27.73 -4.53
CA SER A 184 16.19 27.03 -5.32
C SER A 184 16.58 25.75 -4.58
N PRO A 185 16.20 24.57 -5.09
CA PRO A 185 16.62 23.32 -4.49
C PRO A 185 18.14 23.17 -4.64
N ASN A 186 18.81 22.78 -3.57
CA ASN A 186 20.18 22.33 -3.67
C ASN A 186 20.16 20.91 -4.29
N LEU A 187 20.75 20.77 -5.46
CA LEU A 187 20.82 19.49 -6.19
C LEU A 187 22.02 18.63 -5.80
N THR A 188 22.89 19.14 -4.95
CA THR A 188 24.04 18.39 -4.43
C THR A 188 24.02 18.42 -2.91
N TYR A 189 24.15 17.26 -2.29
CA TYR A 189 24.15 17.10 -0.85
C TYR A 189 25.23 16.11 -0.41
N THR A 190 25.99 16.44 0.62
CA THR A 190 27.07 15.61 1.16
C THR A 190 26.70 15.07 2.53
N VAL A 191 26.85 13.76 2.74
CA VAL A 191 26.67 13.09 4.02
C VAL A 191 27.89 12.23 4.32
N GLY A 192 28.68 12.58 5.32
CA GLY A 192 29.94 11.89 5.60
C GLY A 192 30.88 11.95 4.39
N GLU A 193 31.27 10.80 3.87
CA GLU A 193 32.15 10.66 2.70
C GLU A 193 31.39 10.59 1.36
N PHE A 194 30.06 10.63 1.39
CA PHE A 194 29.22 10.46 0.20
C PHE A 194 28.70 11.81 -0.28
N GLU A 195 28.85 12.08 -1.58
CA GLU A 195 28.20 13.17 -2.28
C GLU A 195 27.10 12.64 -3.19
N PHE A 196 25.91 13.19 -3.03
CA PHE A 196 24.74 12.86 -3.84
C PHE A 196 24.39 14.05 -4.72
N THR A 197 24.37 13.83 -6.04
CA THR A 197 23.97 14.85 -7.00
C THR A 197 22.78 14.39 -7.80
N LEU A 198 21.69 15.18 -7.81
CA LEU A 198 20.56 14.98 -8.68
C LEU A 198 20.81 15.69 -10.01
N ALA A 199 21.03 14.93 -11.07
CA ALA A 199 21.22 15.44 -12.43
C ALA A 199 19.98 15.08 -13.28
N ALA A 200 19.46 16.04 -14.02
CA ALA A 200 18.40 15.82 -14.99
C ALA A 200 18.91 16.12 -16.41
N ALA A 201 18.52 15.30 -17.39
CA ALA A 201 18.87 15.50 -18.80
C ALA A 201 18.24 16.78 -19.38
N GLN A 202 17.17 17.28 -18.76
CA GLN A 202 16.46 18.49 -19.15
C GLN A 202 16.12 19.33 -17.93
N PRO A 203 15.95 20.66 -18.04
CA PRO A 203 15.49 21.50 -16.95
C PRO A 203 14.14 21.02 -16.40
N PHE A 204 14.02 21.00 -15.07
CA PHE A 204 12.76 20.64 -14.40
C PHE A 204 11.63 21.60 -14.83
N ARG A 205 10.53 21.07 -15.32
CA ARG A 205 9.31 21.82 -15.66
C ARG A 205 8.11 21.18 -15.00
N ALA A 206 7.27 21.99 -14.36
CA ALA A 206 6.05 21.50 -13.75
C ALA A 206 5.15 20.80 -14.77
N GLY A 207 4.65 19.61 -14.44
CA GLY A 207 3.75 18.83 -15.28
C GLY A 207 4.41 18.08 -16.46
N GLN A 208 5.74 18.08 -16.54
CA GLN A 208 6.46 17.29 -17.54
C GLN A 208 7.24 16.16 -16.87
N PRO A 209 7.22 14.93 -17.41
CA PRO A 209 8.08 13.85 -16.95
C PRO A 209 9.55 14.20 -17.19
N ILE A 210 10.41 13.73 -16.32
CA ILE A 210 11.86 13.91 -16.36
C ILE A 210 12.50 12.69 -17.04
#